data_4f4229aec414a54430f2fd62717a84f5
#
_entry.id   4f4229aec414a54430f2fd62717a84f5
#
_cell.length_a   1.000
_cell.length_b   1.000
_cell.length_c   1.000
_cell.angle_alpha   90.00
_cell.angle_beta   90.00
_cell.angle_gamma   90.00
#
_symmetry.space_group_name_H-M   'P 1'
#
loop_
_entity.id
_entity.type
_entity.pdbx_description
1 polymer ?
#
loop_
_entity_poly.entity_id
_entity_poly.type
_entity_poly.pdbx_seq_one_letter_code
_entity_poly.pdbx_strand_id
1 'polypeptide(L)'
;FRAGFFIPNLIGGIVLGYVWKFVFNRAFVSIGKAVSIGALSNSWLATPSGAMACLIIVSVWQYAGYMMLIYVAGFMSVPKSLKEAAQIDGCTSFQATVNIIIPLMRASFVQCLFLTITRCFMVYDVNLSLTKGEPFNSSVMAAMHVYNQAFTYKNYGTGQAEALILFVVCAIVGVTPVSYTHLTLPTT
;
A
#
# COMPACT_ATOMS: atom_id res chain seq x y z
N PHE A 1 12.68 16.70 -3.63
CA PHE A 1 12.59 15.40 -2.92
C PHE A 1 11.18 14.80 -2.97
N ARG A 2 10.08 15.56 -2.73
CA ARG A 2 8.71 15.01 -2.72
C ARG A 2 8.31 14.36 -4.05
N ALA A 3 8.67 14.97 -5.18
CA ALA A 3 8.40 14.41 -6.50
C ALA A 3 9.13 13.08 -6.73
N GLY A 4 10.36 12.93 -6.24
CA GLY A 4 11.13 11.70 -6.38
C GLY A 4 10.48 10.48 -5.69
N PHE A 5 9.88 10.68 -4.51
CA PHE A 5 9.15 9.62 -3.81
C PHE A 5 7.81 9.26 -4.47
N PHE A 6 7.25 10.17 -5.28
CA PHE A 6 6.01 9.91 -6.00
C PHE A 6 6.21 9.15 -7.32
N ILE A 7 7.41 9.22 -7.93
CA ILE A 7 7.70 8.57 -9.21
C ILE A 7 7.34 7.07 -9.24
N PRO A 8 7.65 6.25 -8.21
CA PRO A 8 7.29 4.83 -8.23
C PRO A 8 5.80 4.56 -8.44
N ASN A 9 4.93 5.43 -7.95
CA ASN A 9 3.49 5.29 -8.12
C ASN A 9 3.01 5.50 -9.56
N LEU A 10 3.80 6.18 -10.39
CA LEU A 10 3.49 6.42 -11.80
C LEU A 10 3.89 5.25 -12.70
N ILE A 11 4.72 4.33 -12.20
CA ILE A 11 5.16 3.17 -12.95
C ILE A 11 4.03 2.14 -12.96
N GLY A 12 3.63 1.68 -14.16
CA GLY A 12 2.60 0.64 -14.29
C GLY A 12 3.01 -0.65 -13.57
N GLY A 13 2.06 -1.27 -12.86
CA GLY A 13 2.32 -2.43 -11.99
C GLY A 13 2.98 -3.61 -12.70
N ILE A 14 2.64 -3.86 -13.96
CA ILE A 14 3.26 -4.94 -14.77
C ILE A 14 4.74 -4.68 -14.97
N VAL A 15 5.12 -3.49 -15.42
CA VAL A 15 6.51 -3.10 -15.63
C VAL A 15 7.27 -3.14 -14.33
N LEU A 16 6.68 -2.58 -13.28
CA LEU A 16 7.24 -2.55 -11.94
C LEU A 16 7.55 -3.96 -11.43
N GLY A 17 6.60 -4.89 -11.55
CA GLY A 17 6.78 -6.25 -11.09
C GLY A 17 7.91 -6.98 -11.83
N TYR A 18 8.06 -6.80 -13.15
CA TYR A 18 9.18 -7.39 -13.88
C TYR A 18 10.54 -6.79 -13.48
N VAL A 19 10.62 -5.46 -13.28
CA VAL A 19 11.85 -4.81 -12.80
C VAL A 19 12.26 -5.37 -11.44
N TRP A 20 11.32 -5.44 -10.50
CA TRP A 20 11.61 -5.96 -9.17
C TRP A 20 11.89 -7.47 -9.16
N LYS A 21 11.25 -8.24 -10.05
CA LYS A 21 11.58 -9.66 -10.25
C LYS A 21 13.05 -9.85 -10.65
N PHE A 22 13.56 -9.01 -11.54
CA PHE A 22 14.98 -8.99 -11.89
C PHE A 22 15.85 -8.63 -10.68
N VAL A 23 15.46 -7.60 -9.92
CA VAL A 23 16.20 -7.16 -8.73
C VAL A 23 16.29 -8.30 -7.69
N PHE A 24 15.18 -8.94 -7.35
CA PHE A 24 15.16 -10.00 -6.33
C PHE A 24 15.88 -11.28 -6.81
N ASN A 25 15.72 -11.68 -8.07
CA ASN A 25 16.28 -12.93 -8.58
C ASN A 25 17.74 -12.82 -9.04
N ARG A 26 18.18 -11.64 -9.44
CA ARG A 26 19.53 -11.45 -10.02
C ARG A 26 20.37 -10.51 -9.18
N ALA A 27 19.95 -9.25 -9.02
CA ALA A 27 20.77 -8.24 -8.36
C ALA A 27 21.06 -8.60 -6.90
N PHE A 28 20.04 -8.91 -6.11
CA PHE A 28 20.22 -9.29 -4.70
C PHE A 28 21.02 -10.57 -4.53
N VAL A 29 20.76 -11.58 -5.36
CA VAL A 29 21.51 -12.86 -5.31
C VAL A 29 22.99 -12.65 -5.67
N SER A 30 23.28 -11.84 -6.69
CA SER A 30 24.67 -11.53 -7.07
C SER A 30 25.41 -10.76 -5.97
N ILE A 31 24.77 -9.76 -5.39
CA ILE A 31 25.32 -8.99 -4.26
C ILE A 31 25.51 -9.89 -3.03
N GLY A 32 24.50 -10.72 -2.70
CA GLY A 32 24.57 -11.64 -1.57
C GLY A 32 25.72 -12.62 -1.65
N LYS A 33 25.98 -13.16 -2.84
CA LYS A 33 27.13 -14.04 -3.10
C LYS A 33 28.46 -13.29 -3.00
N ALA A 34 28.54 -12.07 -3.55
CA ALA A 34 29.77 -11.27 -3.53
C ALA A 34 30.16 -10.83 -2.11
N VAL A 35 29.18 -10.53 -1.26
CA VAL A 35 29.40 -10.05 0.13
C VAL A 35 29.26 -11.20 1.14
N SER A 36 28.99 -12.43 0.70
CA SER A 36 28.80 -13.62 1.54
C SER A 36 27.67 -13.49 2.57
N ILE A 37 26.61 -12.72 2.24
CA ILE A 37 25.43 -12.60 3.07
C ILE A 37 24.45 -13.70 2.71
N GLY A 38 24.35 -14.74 3.55
CA GLY A 38 23.52 -15.92 3.31
C GLY A 38 22.03 -15.62 3.04
N ALA A 39 21.46 -14.62 3.70
CA ALA A 39 20.08 -14.20 3.51
C ALA A 39 19.75 -13.67 2.09
N LEU A 40 20.73 -13.13 1.38
CA LEU A 40 20.59 -12.60 0.01
C LEU A 40 21.11 -13.58 -1.06
N SER A 41 21.77 -14.67 -0.67
CA SER A 41 22.41 -15.61 -1.62
C SER A 41 21.42 -16.45 -2.42
N ASN A 42 20.18 -16.55 -1.96
CA ASN A 42 19.09 -17.28 -2.60
C ASN A 42 17.98 -16.33 -3.04
N SER A 43 17.25 -16.73 -4.08
CA SER A 43 16.07 -15.96 -4.51
C SER A 43 14.98 -15.97 -3.45
N TRP A 44 14.55 -14.81 -3.00
CA TRP A 44 13.44 -14.67 -2.07
C TRP A 44 12.11 -15.12 -2.68
N LEU A 45 11.97 -15.03 -4.00
CA LEU A 45 10.77 -15.48 -4.72
C LEU A 45 10.63 -17.02 -4.76
N ALA A 46 11.65 -17.77 -4.32
CA ALA A 46 11.60 -19.23 -4.30
C ALA A 46 10.87 -19.81 -3.08
N THR A 47 10.58 -19.01 -2.07
CA THR A 47 9.86 -19.44 -0.85
C THR A 47 8.53 -18.72 -0.70
N PRO A 48 7.47 -19.37 -0.15
CA PRO A 48 6.17 -18.74 0.04
C PRO A 48 6.22 -17.43 0.84
N SER A 49 6.93 -17.45 1.97
CA SER A 49 7.11 -16.26 2.81
C SER A 49 7.93 -15.17 2.14
N GLY A 50 8.97 -15.55 1.39
CA GLY A 50 9.79 -14.61 0.63
C GLY A 50 9.03 -13.96 -0.51
N ALA A 51 8.23 -14.72 -1.27
CA ALA A 51 7.39 -14.20 -2.35
C ALA A 51 6.37 -13.18 -1.83
N MET A 52 5.74 -13.48 -0.69
CA MET A 52 4.80 -12.54 -0.03
C MET A 52 5.54 -11.29 0.48
N ALA A 53 6.71 -11.45 1.10
CA ALA A 53 7.54 -10.33 1.54
C ALA A 53 7.95 -9.43 0.36
N CYS A 54 8.34 -10.00 -0.77
CA CYS A 54 8.66 -9.25 -1.99
C CYS A 54 7.46 -8.45 -2.50
N LEU A 55 6.25 -9.03 -2.51
CA LEU A 55 5.02 -8.33 -2.89
C LEU A 55 4.75 -7.14 -1.96
N ILE A 56 4.91 -7.34 -0.64
CA ILE A 56 4.72 -6.27 0.35
C ILE A 56 5.74 -5.15 0.13
N ILE A 57 7.02 -5.48 -0.01
CA ILE A 57 8.10 -4.49 -0.22
C ILE A 57 7.83 -3.64 -1.47
N VAL A 58 7.49 -4.28 -2.60
CA VAL A 58 7.22 -3.58 -3.86
C VAL A 58 5.98 -2.70 -3.72
N SER A 59 4.92 -3.20 -3.11
CA SER A 59 3.67 -2.45 -2.90
C SER A 59 3.89 -1.24 -1.98
N VAL A 60 4.59 -1.41 -0.86
CA VAL A 60 4.93 -0.31 0.05
C VAL A 60 5.79 0.73 -0.68
N TRP A 61 6.82 0.31 -1.39
CA TRP A 61 7.69 1.22 -2.14
C TRP A 61 6.90 1.99 -3.21
N GLN A 62 5.98 1.33 -3.92
CA GLN A 62 5.17 1.95 -4.96
C GLN A 62 4.22 3.01 -4.41
N TYR A 63 3.57 2.73 -3.27
CA TYR A 63 2.50 3.59 -2.74
C TYR A 63 2.95 4.56 -1.64
N ALA A 64 4.13 4.37 -1.04
CA ALA A 64 4.61 5.21 0.05
C ALA A 64 4.63 6.70 -0.29
N GLY A 65 5.08 7.06 -1.50
CA GLY A 65 5.12 8.44 -1.96
C GLY A 65 3.73 9.07 -2.11
N TYR A 66 2.75 8.31 -2.60
CA TYR A 66 1.37 8.77 -2.70
C TYR A 66 0.76 9.02 -1.31
N MET A 67 0.92 8.07 -0.38
CA MET A 67 0.46 8.23 1.00
C MET A 67 1.15 9.41 1.70
N MET A 68 2.45 9.60 1.44
CA MET A 68 3.19 10.76 1.95
C MET A 68 2.57 12.09 1.51
N LEU A 69 2.12 12.21 0.25
CA LEU A 69 1.48 13.44 -0.23
C LEU A 69 0.16 13.72 0.52
N ILE A 70 -0.65 12.70 0.82
CA ILE A 70 -1.88 12.85 1.59
C ILE A 70 -1.57 13.33 3.02
N TYR A 71 -0.57 12.75 3.68
CA TYR A 71 -0.15 13.19 5.01
C TYR A 71 0.42 14.61 5.00
N VAL A 72 1.20 14.97 3.99
CA VAL A 72 1.72 16.34 3.83
C VAL A 72 0.59 17.34 3.64
N ALA A 73 -0.41 17.01 2.79
CA ALA A 73 -1.59 17.86 2.61
C ALA A 73 -2.36 18.04 3.93
N GLY A 74 -2.58 16.95 4.68
CA GLY A 74 -3.20 16.99 6.00
C GLY A 74 -2.41 17.85 7.01
N PHE A 75 -1.08 17.73 7.02
CA PHE A 75 -0.23 18.56 7.86
C PHE A 75 -0.29 20.05 7.51
N MET A 76 -0.36 20.35 6.21
CA MET A 76 -0.46 21.73 5.71
C MET A 76 -1.85 22.36 5.94
N SER A 77 -2.89 21.55 6.11
CA SER A 77 -4.25 22.04 6.39
C SER A 77 -4.42 22.54 7.85
N VAL A 78 -3.48 22.19 8.75
CA VAL A 78 -3.53 22.65 10.15
C VAL A 78 -3.17 24.14 10.22
N PRO A 79 -4.07 25.01 10.74
CA PRO A 79 -3.84 26.45 10.85
C PRO A 79 -2.56 26.78 11.63
N LYS A 80 -1.75 27.71 11.09
CA LYS A 80 -0.52 28.16 11.76
C LYS A 80 -0.78 28.78 13.12
N SER A 81 -1.90 29.47 13.28
CA SER A 81 -2.33 30.08 14.54
C SER A 81 -2.39 29.10 15.71
N LEU A 82 -2.85 27.85 15.45
CA LEU A 82 -2.89 26.81 16.49
C LEU A 82 -1.49 26.36 16.92
N LYS A 83 -0.54 26.33 15.99
CA LYS A 83 0.86 25.99 16.28
C LYS A 83 1.54 27.11 17.07
N GLU A 84 1.27 28.36 16.72
CA GLU A 84 1.80 29.55 17.40
C GLU A 84 1.21 29.68 18.82
N ALA A 85 -0.11 29.47 18.98
CA ALA A 85 -0.74 29.44 20.29
C ALA A 85 -0.12 28.38 21.22
N ALA A 86 0.09 27.17 20.71
CA ALA A 86 0.73 26.10 21.47
C ALA A 86 2.16 26.46 21.90
N GLN A 87 2.90 27.24 21.11
CA GLN A 87 4.23 27.71 21.47
C GLN A 87 4.16 28.79 22.57
N ILE A 88 3.17 29.69 22.51
CA ILE A 88 2.94 30.71 23.56
C ILE A 88 2.56 30.05 24.89
N ASP A 89 1.76 28.96 24.84
CA ASP A 89 1.40 28.14 26.00
C ASP A 89 2.57 27.27 26.54
N GLY A 90 3.75 27.39 25.96
CA GLY A 90 4.97 26.70 26.44
C GLY A 90 5.04 25.23 26.01
N CYS A 91 4.22 24.77 25.05
CA CYS A 91 4.29 23.40 24.53
C CYS A 91 5.59 23.17 23.75
N THR A 92 6.24 22.04 23.99
CA THR A 92 7.34 21.58 23.12
C THR A 92 6.78 21.20 21.74
N SER A 93 7.63 21.22 20.70
CA SER A 93 7.24 20.81 19.33
C SER A 93 6.67 19.40 19.28
N PHE A 94 7.14 18.48 20.13
CA PHE A 94 6.61 17.11 20.21
C PHE A 94 5.20 17.11 20.81
N GLN A 95 4.98 17.82 21.91
CA GLN A 95 3.64 17.95 22.54
C GLN A 95 2.63 18.59 21.60
N ALA A 96 3.00 19.66 20.90
CA ALA A 96 2.16 20.29 19.89
C ALA A 96 1.81 19.31 18.74
N THR A 97 2.79 18.51 18.31
CA THR A 97 2.56 17.51 17.25
C THR A 97 1.58 16.43 17.71
N VAL A 98 1.77 15.83 18.87
CA VAL A 98 0.96 14.70 19.35
C VAL A 98 -0.44 15.15 19.78
N ASN A 99 -0.56 16.29 20.47
CA ASN A 99 -1.82 16.70 21.10
C ASN A 99 -2.68 17.60 20.20
N ILE A 100 -2.08 18.25 19.19
CA ILE A 100 -2.80 19.20 18.32
C ILE A 100 -2.77 18.74 16.87
N ILE A 101 -1.59 18.53 16.28
CA ILE A 101 -1.48 18.27 14.84
C ILE A 101 -2.04 16.90 14.47
N ILE A 102 -1.63 15.82 15.15
CA ILE A 102 -2.09 14.47 14.86
C ILE A 102 -3.62 14.33 14.98
N PRO A 103 -4.28 14.81 16.05
CA PRO A 103 -5.73 14.77 16.13
C PRO A 103 -6.45 15.54 15.01
N LEU A 104 -5.92 16.69 14.59
CA LEU A 104 -6.48 17.48 13.49
C LEU A 104 -6.31 16.80 12.12
N MET A 105 -5.31 15.94 11.98
CA MET A 105 -5.05 15.16 10.77
C MET A 105 -5.84 13.85 10.67
N ARG A 106 -6.81 13.59 11.55
CA ARG A 106 -7.59 12.32 11.57
C ARG A 106 -8.13 11.94 10.18
N ALA A 107 -8.66 12.90 9.44
CA ALA A 107 -9.19 12.66 8.10
C ALA A 107 -8.13 12.07 7.15
N SER A 108 -6.89 12.59 7.18
CA SER A 108 -5.79 12.07 6.36
C SER A 108 -5.38 10.65 6.75
N PHE A 109 -5.37 10.33 8.07
CA PHE A 109 -5.11 8.97 8.54
C PHE A 109 -6.16 7.99 8.06
N VAL A 110 -7.44 8.34 8.21
CA VAL A 110 -8.58 7.52 7.78
C VAL A 110 -8.54 7.30 6.27
N GLN A 111 -8.25 8.35 5.49
CA GLN A 111 -8.11 8.26 4.05
C GLN A 111 -6.96 7.35 3.61
N CYS A 112 -5.78 7.47 4.23
CA CYS A 112 -4.64 6.60 3.93
C CYS A 112 -4.94 5.15 4.31
N LEU A 113 -5.57 4.90 5.46
CA LEU A 113 -5.96 3.56 5.89
C LEU A 113 -6.93 2.91 4.89
N PHE A 114 -7.97 3.64 4.49
CA PHE A 114 -8.93 3.18 3.48
C PHE A 114 -8.25 2.83 2.17
N LEU A 115 -7.42 3.74 1.63
CA LEU A 115 -6.72 3.51 0.38
C LEU A 115 -5.78 2.30 0.47
N THR A 116 -5.08 2.14 1.59
CA THR A 116 -4.18 1.00 1.80
C THR A 116 -4.95 -0.32 1.80
N ILE A 117 -6.03 -0.41 2.57
CA ILE A 117 -6.84 -1.64 2.65
C ILE A 117 -7.44 -1.98 1.28
N THR A 118 -8.05 -1.01 0.60
CA THR A 118 -8.64 -1.22 -0.73
C THR A 118 -7.58 -1.69 -1.73
N ARG A 119 -6.39 -1.08 -1.71
CA ARG A 119 -5.28 -1.48 -2.57
C ARG A 119 -4.81 -2.90 -2.29
N CYS A 120 -4.76 -3.34 -1.02
CA CYS A 120 -4.39 -4.71 -0.68
C CYS A 120 -5.31 -5.76 -1.33
N PHE A 121 -6.61 -5.48 -1.41
CA PHE A 121 -7.56 -6.38 -2.08
C PHE A 121 -7.45 -6.35 -3.61
N MET A 122 -7.07 -5.23 -4.19
CA MET A 122 -7.05 -4.99 -5.64
C MET A 122 -5.69 -5.20 -6.30
N VAL A 123 -4.67 -5.67 -5.57
CA VAL A 123 -3.34 -5.96 -6.14
C VAL A 123 -3.46 -7.09 -7.17
N TYR A 124 -3.28 -6.76 -8.45
CA TYR A 124 -3.30 -7.72 -9.56
C TYR A 124 -2.04 -7.61 -10.42
N ASP A 125 -1.75 -6.45 -11.00
CA ASP A 125 -0.69 -6.26 -11.99
C ASP A 125 0.70 -6.62 -11.46
N VAL A 126 1.02 -6.15 -10.25
CA VAL A 126 2.30 -6.45 -9.57
C VAL A 126 2.35 -7.93 -9.21
N ASN A 127 1.25 -8.50 -8.72
CA ASN A 127 1.18 -9.92 -8.37
C ASN A 127 1.39 -10.80 -9.61
N LEU A 128 0.73 -10.45 -10.74
CA LEU A 128 0.86 -11.17 -12.00
C LEU A 128 2.29 -11.15 -12.55
N SER A 129 2.97 -10.00 -12.50
CA SER A 129 4.29 -9.84 -13.10
C SER A 129 5.44 -10.27 -12.19
N LEU A 130 5.33 -10.06 -10.88
CA LEU A 130 6.36 -10.39 -9.91
C LEU A 130 6.40 -11.88 -9.57
N THR A 131 5.28 -12.44 -9.10
CA THR A 131 5.21 -13.80 -8.57
C THR A 131 4.38 -14.76 -9.42
N LYS A 132 3.33 -14.29 -10.12
CA LYS A 132 2.29 -15.11 -10.75
C LYS A 132 1.58 -16.06 -9.80
N GLY A 133 1.59 -15.76 -8.50
CA GLY A 133 1.08 -16.64 -7.46
C GLY A 133 2.07 -17.69 -6.94
N GLU A 134 3.23 -17.83 -7.59
CA GLU A 134 4.27 -18.79 -7.20
C GLU A 134 4.95 -18.39 -5.87
N PRO A 135 5.56 -19.35 -5.14
CA PRO A 135 5.47 -20.80 -5.34
C PRO A 135 4.17 -21.38 -4.75
N PHE A 136 3.71 -22.49 -5.29
CA PHE A 136 2.55 -23.28 -4.79
C PHE A 136 1.24 -22.49 -4.64
N ASN A 137 0.98 -21.47 -5.46
CA ASN A 137 -0.12 -20.53 -5.34
C ASN A 137 -0.20 -19.78 -3.99
N SER A 138 0.88 -19.76 -3.22
CA SER A 138 0.94 -19.16 -1.89
C SER A 138 0.91 -17.63 -1.89
N SER A 139 1.20 -17.02 -3.04
CA SER A 139 1.21 -15.57 -3.22
C SER A 139 0.08 -15.07 -4.13
N VAL A 140 -0.96 -15.88 -4.36
CA VAL A 140 -2.14 -15.46 -5.12
C VAL A 140 -2.96 -14.49 -4.28
N MET A 141 -3.05 -13.23 -4.73
CA MET A 141 -3.88 -12.20 -4.10
C MET A 141 -5.34 -12.30 -4.57
N ALA A 142 -6.28 -11.70 -3.81
CA ALA A 142 -7.72 -11.83 -4.05
C ALA A 142 -8.13 -11.49 -5.51
N ALA A 143 -7.69 -10.35 -6.03
CA ALA A 143 -8.01 -9.95 -7.41
C ALA A 143 -7.46 -10.93 -8.45
N MET A 144 -6.27 -11.49 -8.22
CA MET A 144 -5.66 -12.49 -9.09
C MET A 144 -6.42 -13.83 -9.02
N HIS A 145 -6.91 -14.21 -7.84
CA HIS A 145 -7.73 -15.42 -7.67
C HIS A 145 -9.01 -15.32 -8.50
N VAL A 146 -9.75 -14.23 -8.37
CA VAL A 146 -10.96 -13.94 -9.16
C VAL A 146 -10.67 -14.01 -10.66
N TYR A 147 -9.59 -13.37 -11.09
CA TYR A 147 -9.18 -13.42 -12.51
C TYR A 147 -8.89 -14.85 -12.97
N ASN A 148 -8.15 -15.62 -12.19
CA ASN A 148 -7.82 -17.01 -12.53
C ASN A 148 -9.07 -17.89 -12.62
N GLN A 149 -10.04 -17.74 -11.72
CA GLN A 149 -11.30 -18.46 -11.79
C GLN A 149 -12.06 -18.17 -13.09
N ALA A 150 -12.19 -16.87 -13.42
CA ALA A 150 -12.95 -16.49 -14.60
C ALA A 150 -12.23 -16.84 -15.91
N PHE A 151 -10.97 -16.47 -16.06
CA PHE A 151 -10.29 -16.48 -17.35
C PHE A 151 -9.32 -17.65 -17.53
N THR A 152 -8.65 -18.11 -16.47
CA THR A 152 -7.69 -19.22 -16.56
C THR A 152 -8.41 -20.57 -16.48
N TYR A 153 -9.30 -20.73 -15.50
CA TYR A 153 -10.06 -21.97 -15.31
C TYR A 153 -11.40 -21.99 -16.03
N LYS A 154 -11.80 -20.89 -16.67
CA LYS A 154 -13.05 -20.73 -17.43
C LYS A 154 -14.31 -20.98 -16.60
N ASN A 155 -14.22 -20.86 -15.28
CA ASN A 155 -15.33 -20.98 -14.34
C ASN A 155 -16.02 -19.61 -14.19
N TYR A 156 -16.67 -19.13 -15.24
CA TYR A 156 -17.24 -17.78 -15.30
C TYR A 156 -18.24 -17.52 -14.18
N GLY A 157 -19.09 -18.48 -13.82
CA GLY A 157 -20.08 -18.34 -12.76
C GLY A 157 -19.43 -18.12 -11.39
N THR A 158 -18.42 -18.93 -11.05
CA THR A 158 -17.67 -18.81 -9.80
C THR A 158 -16.86 -17.49 -9.77
N GLY A 159 -16.14 -17.19 -10.86
CA GLY A 159 -15.36 -15.95 -10.96
C GLY A 159 -16.23 -14.70 -10.81
N GLN A 160 -17.44 -14.69 -11.38
CA GLN A 160 -18.39 -13.59 -11.27
C GLN A 160 -18.92 -13.45 -9.83
N ALA A 161 -19.23 -14.55 -9.17
CA ALA A 161 -19.67 -14.55 -7.78
C ALA A 161 -18.56 -14.03 -6.83
N GLU A 162 -17.32 -14.48 -7.01
CA GLU A 162 -16.16 -14.01 -6.25
C GLU A 162 -15.86 -12.52 -6.51
N ALA A 163 -16.00 -12.06 -7.77
CA ALA A 163 -15.87 -10.64 -8.11
C ALA A 163 -16.90 -9.79 -7.39
N LEU A 164 -18.16 -10.26 -7.31
CA LEU A 164 -19.22 -9.57 -6.59
C LEU A 164 -18.92 -9.50 -5.08
N ILE A 165 -18.47 -10.61 -4.49
CA ILE A 165 -18.07 -10.63 -3.07
C ILE A 165 -16.92 -9.64 -2.82
N LEU A 166 -15.88 -9.65 -3.66
CA LEU A 166 -14.76 -8.73 -3.55
C LEU A 166 -15.21 -7.27 -3.66
N PHE A 167 -16.12 -6.98 -4.60
CA PHE A 167 -16.72 -5.66 -4.76
C PHE A 167 -17.47 -5.21 -3.50
N VAL A 168 -18.33 -6.07 -2.93
CA VAL A 168 -19.07 -5.78 -1.70
C VAL A 168 -18.13 -5.53 -0.52
N VAL A 169 -17.09 -6.34 -0.35
CA VAL A 169 -16.08 -6.14 0.69
C VAL A 169 -15.38 -4.79 0.52
N CYS A 170 -14.94 -4.46 -0.69
CA CYS A 170 -14.31 -3.17 -0.98
C CYS A 170 -15.28 -1.99 -0.76
N ALA A 171 -16.56 -2.15 -1.10
CA ALA A 171 -17.60 -1.14 -0.88
C ALA A 171 -17.85 -0.89 0.61
N ILE A 172 -17.96 -1.96 1.42
CA ILE A 172 -18.11 -1.84 2.88
C ILE A 172 -16.92 -1.12 3.49
N VAL A 173 -15.70 -1.53 3.11
CA VAL A 173 -14.47 -0.87 3.56
C VAL A 173 -14.44 0.60 3.11
N GLY A 174 -14.99 0.91 1.92
CA GLY A 174 -15.06 2.26 1.37
C GLY A 174 -16.01 3.20 2.08
N VAL A 175 -17.17 2.69 2.50
CA VAL A 175 -18.23 3.50 3.15
C VAL A 175 -17.87 3.84 4.60
N THR A 176 -17.16 2.95 5.31
CA THR A 176 -16.84 3.15 6.73
C THR A 176 -16.06 4.45 7.02
N PRO A 177 -14.99 4.82 6.31
CA PRO A 177 -14.28 6.08 6.60
C PRO A 177 -15.06 7.33 6.18
N VAL A 178 -15.87 7.25 5.13
CA VAL A 178 -16.70 8.37 4.67
C VAL A 178 -17.74 8.71 5.74
N SER A 179 -18.42 7.71 6.28
CA SER A 179 -19.38 7.90 7.38
C SER A 179 -18.70 8.50 8.63
N TYR A 180 -17.47 8.06 8.94
CA TYR A 180 -16.74 8.56 10.10
C TYR A 180 -16.32 10.04 9.95
N THR A 181 -15.91 10.46 8.76
CA THR A 181 -15.52 11.86 8.50
C THR A 181 -16.71 12.79 8.48
N HIS A 182 -17.87 12.37 7.95
CA HIS A 182 -19.09 13.18 7.95
C HIS A 182 -19.74 13.31 9.34
N LEU A 183 -19.60 12.30 10.21
CA LEU A 183 -20.15 12.34 11.58
C LEU A 183 -19.27 13.12 12.56
N THR A 184 -17.99 13.32 12.27
CA THR A 184 -17.03 13.94 13.22
C THR A 184 -16.61 15.36 12.85
N LEU A 185 -16.94 15.85 11.65
CA LEU A 185 -16.74 17.25 11.29
C LEU A 185 -18.05 18.01 11.52
N PRO A 186 -18.09 19.01 12.43
CA PRO A 186 -19.22 19.90 12.50
C PRO A 186 -19.31 20.67 11.17
N THR A 187 -20.45 20.56 10.52
CA THR A 187 -20.82 21.42 9.38
C THR A 187 -20.93 22.85 9.88
N THR A 188 -19.89 23.65 9.70
CA THR A 188 -19.97 25.11 9.76
C THR A 188 -19.96 25.65 8.36
#